data_53f11f991a0e12e2fbafcc2e13fd36f6
#
_entry.id   53f11f991a0e12e2fbafcc2e13fd36f6
#
_cell.length_a   1.000
_cell.length_b   1.000
_cell.length_c   1.000
_cell.angle_alpha   90.00
_cell.angle_beta   90.00
_cell.angle_gamma   90.00
#
_symmetry.space_group_name_H-M   'P 1'
#
loop_
_entity.id
_entity.type
_entity.pdbx_description
1 polymer ?
#
loop_
_entity_poly.entity_id
_entity_poly.type
_entity_poly.pdbx_seq_one_letter_code
_entity_poly.pdbx_strand_id
1 'polypeptide(L)'
;MGVLRRFIAPNDCLNCTLRRSGDFCHLPDVLMNEFNVTGHLTFYPGNAILLKEGQIPQGVYIVCDGRAKLSVETRDGKTIILKIASNRDVLGLSAVVSSRPSPITVTTIDFCQIKFVEQESFMRLIESDNRAALACATLLAREVTGTFGDVHDLLLARSSTEKLARLLLSWVAGEPRNQELRVASQFTHEEIAQMIGSSRETVTRLLSEMKRKELIRIEGSTLVIPNRVALQAIA
;
A
#
# COMPACT_ATOMS: atom_id res chain seq x y z
N MET A 1 -5.71 -9.14 25.54
CA MET A 1 -4.25 -9.03 25.76
C MET A 1 -3.59 -8.94 24.38
N GLY A 2 -3.24 -7.73 23.95
CA GLY A 2 -2.62 -7.50 22.65
C GLY A 2 -1.20 -8.08 22.64
N VAL A 3 -0.94 -8.95 21.69
CA VAL A 3 0.41 -9.42 21.39
C VAL A 3 1.22 -8.19 20.98
N LEU A 4 2.15 -7.77 21.82
CA LEU A 4 3.21 -6.84 21.44
C LEU A 4 3.92 -7.46 20.22
N ARG A 5 3.55 -7.05 19.02
CA ARG A 5 4.34 -7.34 17.81
C ARG A 5 5.75 -6.83 18.10
N ARG A 6 6.72 -7.74 18.15
CA ARG A 6 8.12 -7.38 18.18
C ARG A 6 8.38 -6.55 16.94
N PHE A 7 8.71 -5.27 17.13
CA PHE A 7 9.16 -4.39 16.04
C PHE A 7 10.40 -5.00 15.40
N ILE A 8 10.27 -5.42 14.14
CA ILE A 8 11.24 -6.31 13.49
C ILE A 8 12.22 -5.50 12.63
N ALA A 9 11.94 -4.23 12.33
CA ALA A 9 12.87 -3.43 11.57
C ALA A 9 13.95 -2.87 12.51
N PRO A 10 15.22 -3.33 12.40
CA PRO A 10 16.31 -2.71 13.12
C PRO A 10 16.44 -1.25 12.70
N ASN A 11 16.93 -0.41 13.60
CA ASN A 11 17.25 0.99 13.27
C ASN A 11 18.40 1.10 12.24
N ASP A 12 18.91 -0.03 11.79
CA ASP A 12 20.01 -0.20 10.85
C ASP A 12 19.53 -0.83 9.55
N CYS A 13 19.53 -0.03 8.47
CA CYS A 13 19.14 -0.47 7.14
C CYS A 13 20.11 -1.50 6.53
N LEU A 14 21.38 -1.53 6.96
CA LEU A 14 22.35 -2.49 6.45
C LEU A 14 22.02 -3.92 6.90
N ASN A 15 21.57 -4.09 8.15
CA ASN A 15 21.19 -5.36 8.74
C ASN A 15 19.66 -5.62 8.68
N CYS A 16 18.93 -4.86 7.88
CA CYS A 16 17.47 -4.98 7.78
C CYS A 16 17.07 -6.28 7.07
N THR A 17 16.27 -7.10 7.73
CA THR A 17 15.74 -8.37 7.18
C THR A 17 14.75 -8.16 6.03
N LEU A 18 14.26 -6.92 5.85
CA LEU A 18 13.33 -6.56 4.77
C LEU A 18 14.04 -6.26 3.44
N ARG A 19 15.37 -6.19 3.40
CA ARG A 19 16.14 -5.99 2.16
C ARG A 19 15.90 -7.13 1.18
N ARG A 20 15.44 -6.82 -0.03
CA ARG A 20 15.24 -7.78 -1.12
C ARG A 20 15.71 -7.18 -2.44
N SER A 21 16.17 -8.04 -3.34
CA SER A 21 16.58 -7.64 -4.69
C SER A 21 15.43 -6.92 -5.41
N GLY A 22 15.77 -5.82 -6.09
CA GLY A 22 14.83 -5.02 -6.89
C GLY A 22 14.04 -3.96 -6.13
N ASP A 23 14.26 -3.81 -4.82
CA ASP A 23 13.65 -2.76 -4.01
C ASP A 23 14.65 -1.61 -3.74
N PHE A 24 14.15 -0.43 -3.39
CA PHE A 24 15.00 0.71 -2.99
C PHE A 24 15.88 0.35 -1.78
N CYS A 25 15.37 -0.44 -0.84
CA CYS A 25 16.12 -0.94 0.31
C CYS A 25 17.27 -1.91 -0.06
N HIS A 26 17.44 -2.29 -1.33
CA HIS A 26 18.52 -3.18 -1.79
C HIS A 26 19.67 -2.43 -2.48
N LEU A 27 19.75 -1.12 -2.31
CA LEU A 27 20.89 -0.34 -2.77
C LEU A 27 22.22 -0.87 -2.16
N PRO A 28 23.37 -0.62 -2.80
CA PRO A 28 24.68 -0.96 -2.26
C PRO A 28 24.90 -0.41 -0.86
N ASP A 29 25.71 -1.13 -0.07
CA ASP A 29 25.90 -0.83 1.36
C ASP A 29 26.39 0.60 1.62
N VAL A 30 27.21 1.17 0.73
CA VAL A 30 27.67 2.57 0.83
C VAL A 30 26.49 3.54 0.80
N LEU A 31 25.54 3.37 -0.16
CA LEU A 31 24.35 4.21 -0.29
C LEU A 31 23.35 3.93 0.84
N MET A 32 23.23 2.68 1.26
CA MET A 32 22.36 2.32 2.39
C MET A 32 22.88 2.89 3.71
N ASN A 33 24.20 2.99 3.86
CA ASN A 33 24.79 3.64 5.04
C ASN A 33 24.49 5.15 5.07
N GLU A 34 24.63 5.85 3.93
CA GLU A 34 24.25 7.25 3.82
C GLU A 34 22.76 7.44 4.14
N PHE A 35 21.91 6.61 3.57
CA PHE A 35 20.48 6.58 3.84
C PHE A 35 20.17 6.28 5.32
N ASN A 36 20.99 5.46 5.97
CA ASN A 36 20.85 5.13 7.38
C ASN A 36 21.22 6.31 8.29
N VAL A 37 22.24 7.06 7.91
CA VAL A 37 22.71 8.25 8.67
C VAL A 37 21.76 9.43 8.50
N THR A 38 21.25 9.68 7.28
CA THR A 38 20.38 10.83 6.99
C THR A 38 18.91 10.60 7.31
N GLY A 39 18.48 9.31 7.40
CA GLY A 39 17.09 8.97 7.65
C GLY A 39 16.76 8.81 9.13
N HIS A 40 15.61 9.32 9.53
CA HIS A 40 15.08 9.24 10.90
C HIS A 40 13.99 8.19 11.01
N LEU A 41 14.16 7.23 11.94
CA LEU A 41 13.14 6.23 12.22
C LEU A 41 12.13 6.78 13.23
N THR A 42 10.87 6.80 12.85
CA THR A 42 9.78 7.34 13.67
C THR A 42 8.62 6.35 13.73
N PHE A 43 7.92 6.36 14.85
CA PHE A 43 6.74 5.53 15.08
C PHE A 43 5.48 6.38 15.00
N TYR A 44 4.49 5.89 14.24
CA TYR A 44 3.21 6.56 14.06
C TYR A 44 2.07 5.67 14.54
N PRO A 45 1.13 6.18 15.32
CA PRO A 45 -0.10 5.45 15.65
C PRO A 45 -0.95 5.26 14.38
N GLY A 46 -1.93 4.38 14.42
CA GLY A 46 -2.95 4.30 13.39
C GLY A 46 -3.71 5.63 13.22
N ASN A 47 -4.14 5.92 12.00
CA ASN A 47 -4.79 7.17 11.58
C ASN A 47 -3.91 8.44 11.65
N ALA A 48 -2.60 8.31 11.69
CA ALA A 48 -1.69 9.46 11.56
C ALA A 48 -1.52 9.83 10.08
N ILE A 49 -1.64 11.12 9.77
CA ILE A 49 -1.39 11.65 8.42
C ILE A 49 0.11 11.85 8.25
N LEU A 50 0.72 11.15 7.30
CA LEU A 50 2.13 11.29 6.94
C LEU A 50 2.32 12.37 5.87
N LEU A 51 1.40 12.45 4.92
CA LEU A 51 1.43 13.37 3.80
C LEU A 51 -0.01 13.76 3.46
N LYS A 52 -0.27 15.03 3.20
CA LYS A 52 -1.59 15.52 2.84
C LYS A 52 -1.64 15.96 1.37
N GLU A 53 -2.72 15.64 0.69
CA GLU A 53 -3.02 16.12 -0.67
C GLU A 53 -2.86 17.65 -0.75
N GLY A 54 -2.22 18.13 -1.82
CA GLY A 54 -1.95 19.56 -2.04
C GLY A 54 -0.76 20.12 -1.28
N GLN A 55 -0.14 19.40 -0.34
CA GLN A 55 1.06 19.83 0.36
C GLN A 55 2.34 19.42 -0.36
N ILE A 56 3.36 20.26 -0.34
CA ILE A 56 4.71 19.92 -0.79
C ILE A 56 5.36 19.06 0.31
N PRO A 57 5.77 17.81 0.00
CA PRO A 57 6.39 16.95 1.01
C PRO A 57 7.77 17.46 1.39
N GLN A 58 8.13 17.32 2.65
CA GLN A 58 9.46 17.67 3.17
C GLN A 58 10.50 16.55 2.93
N GLY A 59 10.07 15.41 2.43
CA GLY A 59 10.90 14.25 2.18
C GLY A 59 10.09 13.01 1.83
N VAL A 60 10.77 11.87 1.74
CA VAL A 60 10.17 10.57 1.46
C VAL A 60 9.97 9.77 2.75
N TYR A 61 8.94 8.94 2.77
CA TYR A 61 8.62 8.06 3.88
C TYR A 61 8.73 6.60 3.41
N ILE A 62 9.55 5.80 4.08
CA ILE A 62 9.68 4.37 3.79
C ILE A 62 8.98 3.58 4.88
N VAL A 63 8.04 2.73 4.50
CA VAL A 63 7.33 1.87 5.43
C VAL A 63 8.25 0.73 5.84
N CYS A 64 8.77 0.76 7.08
CA CYS A 64 9.58 -0.31 7.65
C CYS A 64 8.71 -1.41 8.27
N ASP A 65 7.60 -1.04 8.92
CA ASP A 65 6.58 -1.95 9.41
C ASP A 65 5.22 -1.25 9.47
N GLY A 66 4.13 -2.03 9.31
CA GLY A 66 2.77 -1.52 9.30
C GLY A 66 2.24 -1.24 7.90
N ARG A 67 1.10 -0.54 7.85
CA ARG A 67 0.40 -0.22 6.59
C ARG A 67 -0.11 1.21 6.60
N ALA A 68 -0.13 1.81 5.41
CA ALA A 68 -0.73 3.12 5.19
C ALA A 68 -1.65 3.10 3.97
N LYS A 69 -2.71 3.88 4.00
CA LYS A 69 -3.61 4.09 2.85
C LYS A 69 -3.24 5.36 2.11
N LEU A 70 -3.20 5.24 0.79
CA LEU A 70 -3.04 6.33 -0.15
C LEU A 70 -4.43 6.67 -0.68
N SER A 71 -4.92 7.87 -0.43
CA SER A 71 -6.30 8.25 -0.72
C SER A 71 -6.40 9.64 -1.32
N VAL A 72 -7.51 9.87 -2.01
CA VAL A 72 -7.94 11.18 -2.49
C VAL A 72 -9.32 11.49 -1.90
N GLU A 73 -9.63 12.76 -1.78
CA GLU A 73 -10.95 13.21 -1.39
C GLU A 73 -11.72 13.70 -2.61
N THR A 74 -12.93 13.18 -2.81
CA THR A 74 -13.80 13.61 -3.90
C THR A 74 -14.44 14.97 -3.57
N ARG A 75 -14.97 15.68 -4.56
CA ARG A 75 -15.61 17.00 -4.36
C ARG A 75 -16.80 16.98 -3.40
N ASP A 76 -17.45 15.83 -3.24
CA ASP A 76 -18.56 15.60 -2.30
C ASP A 76 -18.08 15.08 -0.93
N GLY A 77 -16.77 15.17 -0.66
CA GLY A 77 -16.17 14.86 0.65
C GLY A 77 -16.00 13.37 0.93
N LYS A 78 -16.13 12.48 -0.07
CA LYS A 78 -15.89 11.05 0.11
C LYS A 78 -14.42 10.71 -0.08
N THR A 79 -13.91 9.86 0.76
CA THR A 79 -12.56 9.31 0.62
C THR A 79 -12.57 8.12 -0.32
N ILE A 80 -11.66 8.12 -1.31
CA ILE A 80 -11.36 6.96 -2.17
C ILE A 80 -9.95 6.49 -1.83
N ILE A 81 -9.80 5.23 -1.45
CA ILE A 81 -8.49 4.60 -1.25
C ILE A 81 -8.00 4.08 -2.61
N LEU A 82 -6.87 4.62 -3.06
CA LEU A 82 -6.24 4.23 -4.32
C LEU A 82 -5.33 3.02 -4.14
N LYS A 83 -4.59 2.98 -3.03
CA LYS A 83 -3.60 1.93 -2.75
C LYS A 83 -3.41 1.75 -1.25
N ILE A 84 -3.06 0.53 -0.85
CA ILE A 84 -2.53 0.25 0.48
C ILE A 84 -1.01 0.03 0.34
N ALA A 85 -0.25 0.88 1.00
CA ALA A 85 1.18 0.73 1.14
C ALA A 85 1.52 -0.19 2.32
N SER A 86 2.57 -0.95 2.17
CA SER A 86 3.08 -1.91 3.14
C SER A 86 4.61 -1.84 3.23
N ASN A 87 5.21 -2.78 3.95
CA ASN A 87 6.66 -2.81 4.17
C ASN A 87 7.45 -2.63 2.87
N ARG A 88 8.41 -1.73 2.87
CA ARG A 88 9.33 -1.31 1.80
C ARG A 88 8.75 -0.34 0.76
N ASP A 89 7.45 -0.05 0.80
CA ASP A 89 6.91 1.02 -0.05
C ASP A 89 7.53 2.37 0.33
N VAL A 90 7.86 3.15 -0.70
CA VAL A 90 8.37 4.53 -0.57
C VAL A 90 7.23 5.48 -0.93
N LEU A 91 6.87 6.34 0.01
CA LEU A 91 5.72 7.24 -0.10
C LEU A 91 6.20 8.67 -0.34
N GLY A 92 5.48 9.41 -1.16
CA GLY A 92 5.80 10.79 -1.51
C GLY A 92 6.89 10.93 -2.58
N LEU A 93 7.36 9.82 -3.16
CA LEU A 93 8.48 9.80 -4.10
C LEU A 93 8.25 10.70 -5.32
N SER A 94 7.11 10.56 -5.99
CA SER A 94 6.78 11.35 -7.19
C SER A 94 6.72 12.85 -6.90
N ALA A 95 6.16 13.23 -5.76
CA ALA A 95 6.05 14.63 -5.35
C ALA A 95 7.41 15.24 -4.96
N VAL A 96 8.26 14.46 -4.24
CA VAL A 96 9.62 14.89 -3.86
C VAL A 96 10.50 15.09 -5.09
N VAL A 97 10.56 14.10 -6.00
CA VAL A 97 11.41 14.16 -7.19
C VAL A 97 10.96 15.24 -8.17
N SER A 98 9.64 15.46 -8.29
CA SER A 98 9.10 16.50 -9.17
C SER A 98 9.03 17.89 -8.52
N SER A 99 9.31 17.99 -7.22
CA SER A 99 9.12 19.22 -6.41
C SER A 99 7.72 19.81 -6.54
N ARG A 100 6.70 18.93 -6.61
CA ARG A 100 5.28 19.32 -6.75
C ARG A 100 4.47 18.92 -5.52
N PRO A 101 3.33 19.58 -5.30
CA PRO A 101 2.39 19.14 -4.25
C PRO A 101 1.99 17.68 -4.42
N SER A 102 1.80 16.98 -3.31
CA SER A 102 1.31 15.60 -3.33
C SER A 102 -0.09 15.52 -3.96
N PRO A 103 -0.31 14.62 -4.91
CA PRO A 103 -1.64 14.38 -5.46
C PRO A 103 -2.55 13.54 -4.55
N ILE A 104 -2.03 13.06 -3.42
CA ILE A 104 -2.73 12.12 -2.53
C ILE A 104 -2.47 12.45 -1.05
N THR A 105 -3.38 12.00 -0.20
CA THR A 105 -3.18 11.93 1.25
C THR A 105 -2.71 10.53 1.64
N VAL A 106 -1.69 10.45 2.49
CA VAL A 106 -1.18 9.21 3.06
C VAL A 106 -1.48 9.17 4.55
N THR A 107 -2.23 8.15 4.98
CA THR A 107 -2.64 7.98 6.39
C THR A 107 -2.31 6.56 6.84
N THR A 108 -1.70 6.38 8.01
CA THR A 108 -1.44 5.06 8.59
C THR A 108 -2.75 4.34 8.91
N ILE A 109 -2.80 3.02 8.67
CA ILE A 109 -3.94 2.18 9.03
C ILE A 109 -3.76 1.63 10.44
N ASP A 110 -2.59 1.08 10.68
CA ASP A 110 -2.19 0.51 11.95
C ASP A 110 -0.96 1.25 12.51
N PHE A 111 -0.39 0.74 13.59
CA PHE A 111 0.84 1.28 14.13
C PHE A 111 1.97 1.00 13.15
N CYS A 112 2.65 2.08 12.70
CA CYS A 112 3.67 2.02 11.67
C CYS A 112 5.04 2.43 12.21
N GLN A 113 6.05 1.74 11.71
CA GLN A 113 7.45 2.13 11.81
C GLN A 113 7.88 2.68 10.44
N ILE A 114 8.20 3.96 10.40
CA ILE A 114 8.48 4.71 9.17
C ILE A 114 9.88 5.29 9.24
N LYS A 115 10.67 5.11 8.19
CA LYS A 115 11.92 5.85 8.03
C LYS A 115 11.64 7.07 7.15
N PHE A 116 11.87 8.26 7.69
CA PHE A 116 11.75 9.52 6.98
C PHE A 116 13.13 9.99 6.53
N VAL A 117 13.23 10.44 5.28
CA VAL A 117 14.44 11.06 4.72
C VAL A 117 14.07 12.38 4.10
N GLU A 118 14.72 13.44 4.56
CA GLU A 118 14.51 14.79 4.06
C GLU A 118 14.78 14.90 2.56
N GLN A 119 14.01 15.75 1.87
CA GLN A 119 14.08 15.92 0.41
C GLN A 119 15.51 16.19 -0.07
N GLU A 120 16.22 17.13 0.54
CA GLU A 120 17.58 17.48 0.12
C GLU A 120 18.56 16.31 0.24
N SER A 121 18.50 15.56 1.33
CA SER A 121 19.33 14.37 1.54
C SER A 121 18.96 13.25 0.56
N PHE A 122 17.67 13.06 0.30
CA PHE A 122 17.22 12.07 -0.68
C PHE A 122 17.65 12.45 -2.09
N MET A 123 17.51 13.72 -2.49
CA MET A 123 17.93 14.19 -3.82
C MET A 123 19.46 14.03 -4.01
N ARG A 124 20.26 14.42 -3.02
CA ARG A 124 21.71 14.18 -3.07
C ARG A 124 22.05 12.71 -3.28
N LEU A 125 21.36 11.79 -2.61
CA LEU A 125 21.59 10.36 -2.77
C LEU A 125 21.32 9.88 -4.20
N ILE A 126 20.17 10.26 -4.79
CA ILE A 126 19.83 9.83 -6.17
C ILE A 126 20.68 10.52 -7.25
N GLU A 127 21.23 11.70 -6.97
CA GLU A 127 22.13 12.43 -7.87
C GLU A 127 23.58 11.91 -7.79
N SER A 128 23.98 11.35 -6.66
CA SER A 128 25.34 10.90 -6.42
C SER A 128 25.68 9.54 -7.05
N ASP A 129 24.68 8.69 -7.32
CA ASP A 129 24.92 7.33 -7.82
C ASP A 129 23.82 6.88 -8.80
N ASN A 130 24.24 6.44 -9.99
CA ASN A 130 23.34 5.98 -11.06
C ASN A 130 22.44 4.80 -10.62
N ARG A 131 22.87 3.98 -9.66
CA ARG A 131 22.07 2.85 -9.15
C ARG A 131 20.92 3.35 -8.29
N ALA A 132 21.16 4.39 -7.49
CA ALA A 132 20.10 5.05 -6.72
C ALA A 132 19.08 5.72 -7.65
N ALA A 133 19.56 6.43 -8.68
CA ALA A 133 18.71 7.03 -9.71
C ALA A 133 17.88 5.97 -10.45
N LEU A 134 18.50 4.86 -10.86
CA LEU A 134 17.80 3.75 -11.53
C LEU A 134 16.76 3.08 -10.62
N ALA A 135 17.07 2.88 -9.34
CA ALA A 135 16.13 2.33 -8.37
C ALA A 135 14.92 3.26 -8.20
N CYS A 136 15.16 4.58 -8.10
CA CYS A 136 14.12 5.59 -8.03
C CYS A 136 13.23 5.57 -9.30
N ALA A 137 13.84 5.57 -10.49
CA ALA A 137 13.12 5.49 -11.76
C ALA A 137 12.29 4.20 -11.86
N THR A 138 12.82 3.07 -11.39
CA THR A 138 12.11 1.79 -11.37
C THR A 138 10.88 1.83 -10.46
N LEU A 139 10.99 2.45 -9.28
CA LEU A 139 9.85 2.62 -8.37
C LEU A 139 8.77 3.51 -8.99
N LEU A 140 9.15 4.64 -9.59
CA LEU A 140 8.23 5.54 -10.27
C LEU A 140 7.54 4.84 -11.46
N ALA A 141 8.28 4.05 -12.25
CA ALA A 141 7.70 3.27 -13.34
C ALA A 141 6.69 2.24 -12.84
N ARG A 142 6.97 1.56 -11.72
CA ARG A 142 6.03 0.62 -11.08
C ARG A 142 4.79 1.35 -10.57
N GLU A 143 4.94 2.52 -9.97
CA GLU A 143 3.82 3.35 -9.49
C GLU A 143 2.90 3.72 -10.67
N VAL A 144 3.46 4.20 -11.78
CA VAL A 144 2.73 4.55 -13.00
C VAL A 144 2.02 3.32 -13.59
N THR A 145 2.72 2.20 -13.73
CA THR A 145 2.14 0.97 -14.30
C THR A 145 1.03 0.42 -13.40
N GLY A 146 1.22 0.45 -12.08
CA GLY A 146 0.18 0.06 -11.11
C GLY A 146 -1.06 0.94 -11.24
N THR A 147 -0.88 2.26 -11.29
CA THR A 147 -1.99 3.21 -11.47
C THR A 147 -2.78 2.97 -12.75
N PHE A 148 -2.11 2.65 -13.87
CA PHE A 148 -2.81 2.29 -15.11
C PHE A 148 -3.63 1.00 -14.96
N GLY A 149 -3.12 0.00 -14.24
CA GLY A 149 -3.84 -1.22 -13.93
C GLY A 149 -5.11 -0.93 -13.12
N ASP A 150 -4.98 -0.15 -12.05
CA ASP A 150 -6.09 0.23 -11.17
C ASP A 150 -7.17 1.03 -11.92
N VAL A 151 -6.76 1.99 -12.75
CA VAL A 151 -7.68 2.78 -13.61
C VAL A 151 -8.39 1.88 -14.62
N HIS A 152 -7.67 0.97 -15.27
CA HIS A 152 -8.25 0.00 -16.20
C HIS A 152 -9.31 -0.86 -15.51
N ASP A 153 -9.00 -1.42 -14.33
CA ASP A 153 -9.93 -2.24 -13.57
C ASP A 153 -11.17 -1.45 -13.09
N LEU A 154 -10.98 -0.20 -12.71
CA LEU A 154 -12.06 0.69 -12.31
C LEU A 154 -13.02 1.01 -13.49
N LEU A 155 -12.46 1.25 -14.68
CA LEU A 155 -13.24 1.58 -15.89
C LEU A 155 -13.98 0.37 -16.46
N LEU A 156 -13.40 -0.83 -16.37
CA LEU A 156 -14.01 -2.04 -16.91
C LEU A 156 -15.06 -2.66 -15.99
N ALA A 157 -14.97 -2.42 -14.69
CA ALA A 157 -15.96 -2.94 -13.74
C ALA A 157 -17.28 -2.16 -13.84
N ARG A 158 -18.33 -2.88 -14.22
CA ARG A 158 -19.70 -2.34 -14.47
C ARG A 158 -20.55 -2.23 -13.20
N SER A 159 -20.18 -2.95 -12.15
CA SER A 159 -20.94 -3.01 -10.90
C SER A 159 -20.04 -3.01 -9.67
N SER A 160 -20.59 -2.63 -8.52
CA SER A 160 -19.91 -2.75 -7.22
C SER A 160 -19.57 -4.22 -6.90
N THR A 161 -20.33 -5.18 -7.41
CA THR A 161 -20.06 -6.61 -7.25
C THR A 161 -18.78 -7.01 -7.97
N GLU A 162 -18.63 -6.59 -9.24
CA GLU A 162 -17.41 -6.83 -10.02
C GLU A 162 -16.20 -6.16 -9.38
N LYS A 163 -16.33 -4.88 -8.95
CA LYS A 163 -15.24 -4.17 -8.26
C LYS A 163 -14.80 -4.90 -7.00
N LEU A 164 -15.76 -5.37 -6.19
CA LEU A 164 -15.46 -6.12 -4.97
C LEU A 164 -14.78 -7.47 -5.30
N ALA A 165 -15.26 -8.19 -6.31
CA ALA A 165 -14.66 -9.45 -6.73
C ALA A 165 -13.21 -9.25 -7.19
N ARG A 166 -12.93 -8.24 -8.02
CA ARG A 166 -11.57 -7.88 -8.47
C ARG A 166 -10.68 -7.50 -7.29
N LEU A 167 -11.16 -6.68 -6.36
CA LEU A 167 -10.42 -6.32 -5.15
C LEU A 167 -10.04 -7.56 -4.32
N LEU A 168 -10.98 -8.49 -4.09
CA LEU A 168 -10.71 -9.72 -3.36
C LEU A 168 -9.70 -10.62 -4.08
N LEU A 169 -9.77 -10.69 -5.41
CA LEU A 169 -8.82 -11.43 -6.25
C LEU A 169 -7.42 -10.79 -6.23
N SER A 170 -7.30 -9.46 -6.17
CA SER A 170 -6.01 -8.77 -6.08
C SER A 170 -5.27 -9.10 -4.78
N TRP A 171 -5.97 -9.32 -3.68
CA TRP A 171 -5.36 -9.70 -2.40
C TRP A 171 -4.72 -11.09 -2.41
N VAL A 172 -5.11 -11.93 -3.36
CA VAL A 172 -4.58 -13.30 -3.54
C VAL A 172 -3.77 -13.43 -4.83
N ALA A 173 -3.36 -12.31 -5.43
CA ALA A 173 -2.50 -12.29 -6.60
C ALA A 173 -1.13 -12.89 -6.25
N GLY A 174 -0.69 -13.90 -7.03
CA GLY A 174 0.57 -14.62 -6.77
C GLY A 174 0.42 -15.94 -6.02
N GLU A 175 -0.73 -16.20 -5.40
CA GLU A 175 -0.98 -17.49 -4.75
C GLU A 175 -1.35 -18.58 -5.77
N PRO A 176 -1.02 -19.87 -5.49
CA PRO A 176 -1.33 -21.00 -6.38
C PRO A 176 -2.83 -21.09 -6.73
N ARG A 177 -3.14 -21.37 -8.01
CA ARG A 177 -4.53 -21.35 -8.50
C ARG A 177 -5.43 -22.47 -7.96
N ASN A 178 -4.86 -23.56 -7.47
CA ASN A 178 -5.57 -24.81 -7.14
C ASN A 178 -5.78 -25.03 -5.64
N GLN A 179 -5.60 -24.02 -4.80
CA GLN A 179 -5.78 -24.11 -3.36
C GLN A 179 -6.83 -23.12 -2.87
N GLU A 180 -7.45 -23.44 -1.75
CA GLU A 180 -8.25 -22.49 -0.97
C GLU A 180 -7.35 -21.32 -0.55
N LEU A 181 -7.75 -20.11 -0.93
CA LEU A 181 -6.95 -18.92 -0.70
C LEU A 181 -7.39 -18.24 0.59
N ARG A 182 -6.44 -17.93 1.47
CA ARG A 182 -6.69 -17.35 2.79
C ARG A 182 -6.00 -16.01 2.90
N VAL A 183 -6.77 -14.97 3.16
CA VAL A 183 -6.28 -13.61 3.37
C VAL A 183 -6.72 -13.13 4.74
N ALA A 184 -5.79 -12.65 5.56
CA ALA A 184 -6.18 -11.97 6.78
C ALA A 184 -7.07 -10.77 6.42
N SER A 185 -8.35 -10.83 6.81
CA SER A 185 -9.29 -9.72 6.60
C SER A 185 -8.93 -8.60 7.59
N GLN A 186 -8.05 -7.72 7.14
CA GLN A 186 -7.52 -6.64 7.96
C GLN A 186 -8.18 -5.28 7.63
N PHE A 187 -9.22 -5.30 6.78
CA PHE A 187 -9.92 -4.09 6.36
C PHE A 187 -11.34 -4.08 6.89
N THR A 188 -11.78 -2.93 7.35
CA THR A 188 -13.18 -2.67 7.71
C THR A 188 -14.04 -2.60 6.44
N HIS A 189 -15.35 -2.81 6.58
CA HIS A 189 -16.28 -2.63 5.45
C HIS A 189 -16.25 -1.20 4.89
N GLU A 190 -15.94 -0.22 5.73
CA GLU A 190 -15.75 1.17 5.31
C GLU A 190 -14.54 1.32 4.41
N GLU A 191 -13.39 0.76 4.79
CA GLU A 191 -12.17 0.80 3.96
C GLU A 191 -12.38 0.06 2.64
N ILE A 192 -13.04 -1.10 2.66
CA ILE A 192 -13.41 -1.83 1.42
C ILE A 192 -14.32 -0.96 0.55
N ALA A 193 -15.28 -0.25 1.14
CA ALA A 193 -16.16 0.66 0.42
C ALA A 193 -15.38 1.80 -0.23
N GLN A 194 -14.42 2.38 0.50
CA GLN A 194 -13.51 3.41 -0.02
C GLN A 194 -12.62 2.90 -1.16
N MET A 195 -12.19 1.62 -1.12
CA MET A 195 -11.39 1.01 -2.20
C MET A 195 -12.17 0.78 -3.48
N ILE A 196 -13.47 0.43 -3.38
CA ILE A 196 -14.30 0.16 -4.57
C ILE A 196 -15.19 1.34 -4.99
N GLY A 197 -15.08 2.49 -4.31
CA GLY A 197 -15.90 3.67 -4.58
C GLY A 197 -17.40 3.41 -4.35
N SER A 198 -17.75 2.78 -3.23
CA SER A 198 -19.13 2.40 -2.88
C SER A 198 -19.49 2.83 -1.45
N SER A 199 -20.67 2.46 -0.93
CA SER A 199 -21.03 2.68 0.47
C SER A 199 -20.76 1.44 1.33
N ARG A 200 -20.53 1.66 2.63
CA ARG A 200 -20.34 0.59 3.63
C ARG A 200 -21.51 -0.39 3.64
N GLU A 201 -22.74 0.11 3.52
CA GLU A 201 -23.97 -0.70 3.48
C GLU A 201 -23.98 -1.62 2.25
N THR A 202 -23.57 -1.08 1.08
CA THR A 202 -23.45 -1.84 -0.16
C THR A 202 -22.42 -2.95 0.00
N VAL A 203 -21.23 -2.66 0.55
CA VAL A 203 -20.19 -3.66 0.81
C VAL A 203 -20.69 -4.75 1.77
N THR A 204 -21.35 -4.36 2.87
CA THR A 204 -21.91 -5.31 3.84
C THR A 204 -22.89 -6.27 3.18
N ARG A 205 -23.78 -5.76 2.33
CA ARG A 205 -24.75 -6.55 1.58
C ARG A 205 -24.05 -7.48 0.57
N LEU A 206 -23.10 -6.96 -0.20
CA LEU A 206 -22.38 -7.75 -1.20
C LEU A 206 -21.55 -8.87 -0.59
N LEU A 207 -20.84 -8.62 0.50
CA LEU A 207 -20.09 -9.68 1.23
C LEU A 207 -21.04 -10.75 1.76
N SER A 208 -22.21 -10.37 2.26
CA SER A 208 -23.24 -11.33 2.72
C SER A 208 -23.79 -12.17 1.58
N GLU A 209 -24.02 -11.57 0.39
CA GLU A 209 -24.45 -12.28 -0.81
C GLU A 209 -23.37 -13.26 -1.33
N MET A 210 -22.09 -12.82 -1.37
CA MET A 210 -20.97 -13.66 -1.77
C MET A 210 -20.79 -14.84 -0.81
N LYS A 211 -20.96 -14.60 0.49
CA LYS A 211 -20.93 -15.65 1.51
C LYS A 211 -22.07 -16.68 1.30
N ARG A 212 -23.29 -16.22 1.05
CA ARG A 212 -24.44 -17.09 0.76
C ARG A 212 -24.26 -17.95 -0.50
N LYS A 213 -23.54 -17.40 -1.51
CA LYS A 213 -23.19 -18.09 -2.75
C LYS A 213 -21.93 -18.94 -2.63
N GLU A 214 -21.38 -19.09 -1.44
CA GLU A 214 -20.13 -19.83 -1.16
C GLU A 214 -18.91 -19.36 -1.97
N LEU A 215 -18.93 -18.13 -2.48
CA LEU A 215 -17.79 -17.52 -3.18
C LEU A 215 -16.69 -17.11 -2.22
N ILE A 216 -17.08 -16.79 -0.98
CA ILE A 216 -16.19 -16.46 0.13
C ILE A 216 -16.70 -17.07 1.42
N ARG A 217 -15.78 -17.29 2.39
CA ARG A 217 -16.09 -17.58 3.80
C ARG A 217 -15.31 -16.63 4.69
N ILE A 218 -15.81 -16.38 5.90
CA ILE A 218 -15.13 -15.56 6.92
C ILE A 218 -14.91 -16.46 8.13
N GLU A 219 -13.65 -16.71 8.46
CA GLU A 219 -13.20 -17.55 9.57
C GLU A 219 -12.44 -16.67 10.57
N GLY A 220 -13.13 -16.14 11.59
CA GLY A 220 -12.57 -15.13 12.49
C GLY A 220 -12.18 -13.86 11.73
N SER A 221 -10.89 -13.52 11.73
CA SER A 221 -10.32 -12.39 10.98
C SER A 221 -9.75 -12.80 9.60
N THR A 222 -10.05 -14.00 9.10
CA THR A 222 -9.54 -14.50 7.83
C THR A 222 -10.68 -14.57 6.81
N LEU A 223 -10.49 -13.94 5.66
CA LEU A 223 -11.33 -14.13 4.49
C LEU A 223 -10.76 -15.30 3.68
N VAL A 224 -11.62 -16.24 3.36
CA VAL A 224 -11.30 -17.46 2.62
C VAL A 224 -12.02 -17.42 1.28
N ILE A 225 -11.29 -17.65 0.19
CA ILE A 225 -11.83 -17.80 -1.16
C ILE A 225 -11.72 -19.29 -1.54
N PRO A 226 -12.83 -20.07 -1.44
CA PRO A 226 -12.79 -21.50 -1.69
C PRO A 226 -12.50 -21.85 -3.15
N ASN A 227 -13.00 -21.03 -4.06
CA ASN A 227 -12.88 -21.26 -5.51
C ASN A 227 -12.58 -19.95 -6.25
N ARG A 228 -11.31 -19.77 -6.62
CA ARG A 228 -10.85 -18.59 -7.36
C ARG A 228 -11.57 -18.44 -8.72
N VAL A 229 -11.81 -19.54 -9.43
CA VAL A 229 -12.44 -19.50 -10.76
C VAL A 229 -13.89 -19.02 -10.66
N ALA A 230 -14.63 -19.48 -9.65
CA ALA A 230 -16.00 -19.01 -9.41
C ALA A 230 -16.05 -17.50 -9.09
N LEU A 231 -15.07 -16.99 -8.33
CA LEU A 231 -14.99 -15.56 -8.04
C LEU A 231 -14.54 -14.75 -9.28
N GLN A 232 -13.67 -15.31 -10.13
CA GLN A 232 -13.24 -14.71 -11.40
C GLN A 232 -14.40 -14.57 -12.40
N ALA A 233 -15.36 -15.49 -12.38
CA ALA A 233 -16.51 -15.45 -13.28
C ALA A 233 -17.45 -14.26 -13.05
N ILE A 234 -17.33 -13.58 -11.93
CA ILE A 234 -18.11 -12.39 -11.56
C ILE A 234 -17.27 -11.09 -11.46
N ALA A 235 -15.97 -11.16 -11.79
CA ALA A 235 -15.01 -10.06 -11.66
C ALA A 235 -14.87 -9.20 -12.95
#